data_50e7d4aba2d6052403c6d67ede261b9d
#
_entry.id   50e7d4aba2d6052403c6d67ede261b9d
#
_cell.length_a   1.000
_cell.length_b   1.000
_cell.length_c   1.000
_cell.angle_alpha   90.00
_cell.angle_beta   90.00
_cell.angle_gamma   90.00
#
_symmetry.space_group_name_H-M   'P 1'
#
loop_
_entity.id
_entity.type
_entity.pdbx_description
1 polymer ?
#
loop_
_entity_poly.entity_id
_entity_poly.type
_entity_poly.pdbx_seq_one_letter_code
_entity_poly.pdbx_strand_id
1 'polypeptide(L)'
;MLASAAAIYFASDVRIVSTETVGERMRILWRDILSMVRAAVPLFTIVLVCSPIGAGAMNNLWSAVAPDWSATADQVALVSGVLNGVVSAIGCVIGGWIADRIGRWWSYFGSGILIALVAIIMAVAPHTPNAFTVGVLTYALACGMAYAAFSAIVLLAIGRGAASTKYATLSSLGNLPVVYMTASDGWVHDRFGTAWMLHSEALIAIICIVIALAVLRWINPPRRSDLVLP
;
A
#
# COMPACT_ATOMS: atom_id res chain seq x y z
N MET A 1 16.56 -8.98 -11.02
CA MET A 1 17.05 -10.35 -10.71
C MET A 1 18.58 -10.45 -10.60
N LEU A 2 19.38 -9.97 -11.56
CA LEU A 2 20.86 -10.05 -11.48
C LEU A 2 21.47 -9.28 -10.29
N ALA A 3 20.94 -8.09 -9.95
CA ALA A 3 21.40 -7.30 -8.82
C ALA A 3 21.12 -7.97 -7.46
N SER A 4 20.00 -8.68 -7.34
CA SER A 4 19.66 -9.43 -6.13
C SER A 4 20.56 -10.66 -5.94
N ALA A 5 20.91 -11.34 -7.03
CA ALA A 5 21.84 -12.46 -7.01
C ALA A 5 23.27 -12.01 -6.63
N ALA A 6 23.72 -10.86 -7.17
CA ALA A 6 25.00 -10.27 -6.79
C ALA A 6 25.05 -9.86 -5.31
N ALA A 7 23.98 -9.26 -4.80
CA ALA A 7 23.88 -8.89 -3.38
C ALA A 7 23.96 -10.11 -2.44
N ILE A 8 23.37 -11.23 -2.84
CA ILE A 8 23.43 -12.50 -2.05
C ILE A 8 24.86 -13.06 -2.08
N TYR A 9 25.58 -12.93 -3.19
CA TYR A 9 26.95 -13.42 -3.30
C TYR A 9 27.94 -12.62 -2.43
N PHE A 10 27.68 -11.32 -2.23
CA PHE A 10 28.47 -10.45 -1.36
C PHE A 10 27.97 -10.39 0.10
N ALA A 11 26.80 -10.95 0.40
CA ALA A 11 26.34 -11.06 1.78
C ALA A 11 27.25 -12.06 2.51
N SER A 12 28.01 -11.59 3.49
CA SER A 12 28.82 -12.45 4.35
C SER A 12 27.91 -13.49 4.99
N ASP A 13 28.33 -14.75 4.93
CA ASP A 13 27.66 -15.92 5.54
C ASP A 13 27.54 -15.71 7.06
N VAL A 14 26.47 -15.05 7.49
CA VAL A 14 26.10 -15.00 8.90
C VAL A 14 25.54 -16.37 9.24
N ARG A 15 26.42 -17.30 9.62
CA ARG A 15 26.03 -18.59 10.18
C ARG A 15 25.26 -18.35 11.48
N ILE A 16 23.95 -18.24 11.37
CA ILE A 16 23.07 -18.34 12.53
C ILE A 16 23.05 -19.81 12.95
N VAL A 17 23.95 -20.17 13.86
CA VAL A 17 23.91 -21.47 14.53
C VAL A 17 22.73 -21.44 15.49
N SER A 18 21.53 -21.77 14.98
CA SER A 18 20.38 -21.95 15.83
C SER A 18 20.30 -23.42 16.23
N THR A 19 20.43 -23.69 17.52
CA THR A 19 20.24 -24.99 18.14
C THR A 19 18.79 -25.42 18.31
N GLU A 20 17.85 -24.57 17.90
CA GLU A 20 16.40 -24.80 18.03
C GLU A 20 15.87 -25.75 16.96
N THR A 21 15.03 -26.69 17.38
CA THR A 21 14.32 -27.59 16.47
C THR A 21 13.31 -26.85 15.62
N VAL A 22 12.99 -27.35 14.41
CA VAL A 22 11.99 -26.77 13.51
C VAL A 22 10.64 -26.59 14.22
N GLY A 23 10.27 -27.53 15.11
CA GLY A 23 9.02 -27.48 15.88
C GLY A 23 9.00 -26.31 16.89
N GLU A 24 10.11 -26.05 17.56
CA GLU A 24 10.24 -24.92 18.50
C GLU A 24 10.15 -23.58 17.78
N ARG A 25 10.80 -23.45 16.63
CA ARG A 25 10.70 -22.24 15.78
C ARG A 25 9.27 -22.00 15.32
N MET A 26 8.57 -23.04 14.87
CA MET A 26 7.17 -22.92 14.45
C MET A 26 6.27 -22.48 15.61
N ARG A 27 6.50 -23.03 16.81
CA ARG A 27 5.75 -22.65 18.02
C ARG A 27 6.04 -21.20 18.45
N ILE A 28 7.29 -20.75 18.37
CA ILE A 28 7.67 -19.36 18.65
C ILE A 28 7.01 -18.42 17.64
N LEU A 29 7.11 -18.74 16.34
CA LEU A 29 6.46 -17.97 15.27
C LEU A 29 4.95 -17.86 15.47
N TRP A 30 4.29 -18.97 15.78
CA TRP A 30 2.85 -18.98 16.00
C TRP A 30 2.44 -18.14 17.22
N ARG A 31 3.19 -18.24 18.31
CA ARG A 31 3.00 -17.42 19.50
C ARG A 31 3.23 -15.94 19.23
N ASP A 32 4.24 -15.60 18.44
CA ASP A 32 4.56 -14.23 18.05
C ASP A 32 3.47 -13.62 17.15
N ILE A 33 2.92 -14.38 16.21
CA ILE A 33 1.80 -13.95 15.38
C ILE A 33 0.52 -13.75 16.24
N LEU A 34 0.23 -14.70 17.14
CA LEU A 34 -0.91 -14.56 18.05
C LEU A 34 -0.77 -13.36 18.99
N SER A 35 0.44 -13.02 19.41
CA SER A 35 0.70 -11.83 20.24
C SER A 35 0.35 -10.53 19.53
N MET A 36 0.51 -10.48 18.19
CA MET A 36 0.11 -9.31 17.39
C MET A 36 -1.40 -9.08 17.40
N VAL A 37 -2.20 -10.14 17.38
CA VAL A 37 -3.67 -10.03 17.40
C VAL A 37 -4.20 -9.59 18.77
N ARG A 38 -3.44 -9.81 19.85
CA ARG A 38 -3.85 -9.47 21.22
C ARG A 38 -3.54 -8.03 21.63
N ALA A 39 -2.66 -7.35 20.92
CA ALA A 39 -2.31 -5.96 21.21
C ALA A 39 -3.09 -5.01 20.30
N ALA A 40 -3.61 -3.92 20.85
CA ALA A 40 -4.49 -3.00 20.14
C ALA A 40 -3.85 -2.36 18.89
N VAL A 41 -2.59 -1.93 18.99
CA VAL A 41 -1.89 -1.28 17.86
C VAL A 41 -1.58 -2.26 16.73
N PRO A 42 -0.99 -3.46 16.96
CA PRO A 42 -0.82 -4.45 15.91
C PRO A 42 -2.14 -4.95 15.32
N LEU A 43 -3.19 -5.15 16.13
CA LEU A 43 -4.51 -5.53 15.62
C LEU A 43 -5.08 -4.46 14.70
N PHE A 44 -5.02 -3.20 15.11
CA PHE A 44 -5.43 -2.08 14.27
C PHE A 44 -4.61 -2.02 12.97
N THR A 45 -3.30 -2.28 13.05
CA THR A 45 -2.45 -2.35 11.85
C THR A 45 -2.90 -3.46 10.91
N ILE A 46 -3.24 -4.65 11.41
CA ILE A 46 -3.75 -5.75 10.58
C ILE A 46 -5.05 -5.34 9.88
N VAL A 47 -6.00 -4.74 10.61
CA VAL A 47 -7.25 -4.25 10.02
C VAL A 47 -6.99 -3.18 8.97
N LEU A 48 -6.07 -2.26 9.24
CA LEU A 48 -5.70 -1.20 8.30
C LEU A 48 -5.01 -1.75 7.04
N VAL A 49 -4.12 -2.72 7.20
CA VAL A 49 -3.44 -3.41 6.10
C VAL A 49 -4.43 -4.13 5.19
N CYS A 50 -5.51 -4.68 5.76
CA CYS A 50 -6.58 -5.32 5.01
C CYS A 50 -7.63 -4.32 4.46
N SER A 51 -7.48 -3.02 4.74
CA SER A 51 -8.38 -1.99 4.22
C SER A 51 -7.89 -1.44 2.87
N PRO A 52 -8.78 -0.96 1.98
CA PRO A 52 -8.41 -0.55 0.64
C PRO A 52 -7.84 0.88 0.55
N ILE A 53 -7.48 1.52 1.66
CA ILE A 53 -7.08 2.93 1.73
C ILE A 53 -5.94 3.28 0.78
N GLY A 54 -4.96 2.41 0.63
CA GLY A 54 -3.79 2.62 -0.24
C GLY A 54 -3.58 1.49 -1.24
N ALA A 55 -4.63 0.74 -1.56
CA ALA A 55 -4.54 -0.48 -2.37
C ALA A 55 -4.02 -0.22 -3.80
N GLY A 56 -4.37 0.93 -4.38
CA GLY A 56 -3.94 1.27 -5.74
C GLY A 56 -4.44 0.27 -6.79
N ALA A 57 -5.66 -0.24 -6.64
CA ALA A 57 -6.23 -1.30 -7.45
C ALA A 57 -6.31 -0.93 -8.94
N MET A 58 -6.54 0.35 -9.24
CA MET A 58 -6.57 0.87 -10.62
C MET A 58 -5.29 0.63 -11.40
N ASN A 59 -4.13 0.46 -10.73
CA ASN A 59 -2.90 0.11 -11.45
C ASN A 59 -3.03 -1.17 -12.28
N ASN A 60 -3.92 -2.08 -11.90
CA ASN A 60 -4.20 -3.32 -12.64
C ASN A 60 -5.22 -3.11 -13.78
N LEU A 61 -5.96 -2.00 -13.79
CA LEU A 61 -7.09 -1.75 -14.68
C LEU A 61 -6.83 -0.64 -15.71
N TRP A 62 -5.78 0.18 -15.54
CA TRP A 62 -5.49 1.30 -16.47
C TRP A 62 -5.41 0.88 -17.93
N SER A 63 -4.84 -0.29 -18.23
CA SER A 63 -4.78 -0.79 -19.60
C SER A 63 -6.15 -1.20 -20.16
N ALA A 64 -7.06 -1.65 -19.31
CA ALA A 64 -8.40 -2.06 -19.71
C ALA A 64 -9.29 -0.84 -20.02
N VAL A 65 -9.14 0.25 -19.27
CA VAL A 65 -9.96 1.47 -19.40
C VAL A 65 -9.32 2.53 -20.31
N ALA A 66 -8.09 2.36 -20.74
CA ALA A 66 -7.36 3.31 -21.59
C ALA A 66 -8.11 3.71 -22.89
N PRO A 67 -8.88 2.83 -23.54
CA PRO A 67 -9.68 3.18 -24.71
C PRO A 67 -10.69 4.30 -24.43
N ASP A 68 -11.21 4.43 -23.22
CA ASP A 68 -12.16 5.48 -22.85
C ASP A 68 -11.54 6.87 -22.96
N TRP A 69 -10.22 6.99 -22.79
CA TRP A 69 -9.46 8.21 -23.01
C TRP A 69 -8.79 8.31 -24.38
N SER A 70 -9.13 7.42 -25.31
CA SER A 70 -8.49 7.34 -26.63
C SER A 70 -6.96 7.22 -26.57
N ALA A 71 -6.44 6.59 -25.51
CA ALA A 71 -5.02 6.35 -25.34
C ALA A 71 -4.55 5.22 -26.25
N THR A 72 -3.43 5.42 -26.96
CA THR A 72 -2.86 4.42 -27.85
C THR A 72 -2.14 3.32 -27.06
N ALA A 73 -1.99 2.13 -27.65
CA ALA A 73 -1.28 1.01 -27.02
C ALA A 73 0.16 1.38 -26.61
N ASP A 74 0.87 2.16 -27.45
CA ASP A 74 2.23 2.62 -27.15
C ASP A 74 2.24 3.58 -25.95
N GLN A 75 1.25 4.47 -25.87
CA GLN A 75 1.10 5.39 -24.74
C GLN A 75 0.81 4.61 -23.45
N VAL A 76 -0.08 3.62 -23.49
CA VAL A 76 -0.40 2.76 -22.35
C VAL A 76 0.85 1.99 -21.90
N ALA A 77 1.60 1.41 -22.82
CA ALA A 77 2.83 0.67 -22.51
C ALA A 77 3.89 1.59 -21.86
N LEU A 78 4.05 2.81 -22.34
CA LEU A 78 4.97 3.78 -21.79
C LEU A 78 4.52 4.27 -20.40
N VAL A 79 3.27 4.70 -20.29
CA VAL A 79 2.72 5.34 -19.08
C VAL A 79 2.51 4.33 -17.97
N SER A 80 1.78 3.24 -18.23
CA SER A 80 1.46 2.24 -17.22
C SER A 80 2.60 1.24 -16.97
N GLY A 81 3.53 1.07 -17.94
CA GLY A 81 4.69 0.22 -17.80
C GLY A 81 5.87 0.93 -17.16
N VAL A 82 6.55 1.77 -17.95
CA VAL A 82 7.86 2.36 -17.55
C VAL A 82 7.68 3.54 -16.61
N LEU A 83 6.87 4.54 -17.00
CA LEU A 83 6.75 5.79 -16.24
C LEU A 83 6.05 5.57 -14.90
N ASN A 84 5.06 4.68 -14.82
CA ASN A 84 4.38 4.32 -13.58
C ASN A 84 5.39 3.88 -12.51
N GLY A 85 6.32 2.98 -12.84
CA GLY A 85 7.34 2.51 -11.91
C GLY A 85 8.27 3.62 -11.42
N VAL A 86 8.74 4.48 -12.33
CA VAL A 86 9.64 5.60 -12.00
C VAL A 86 8.92 6.61 -11.10
N VAL A 87 7.71 7.01 -11.47
CA VAL A 87 6.93 8.00 -10.71
C VAL A 87 6.50 7.44 -9.35
N SER A 88 6.14 6.16 -9.28
CA SER A 88 5.86 5.49 -8.02
C SER A 88 7.09 5.45 -7.09
N ALA A 89 8.29 5.22 -7.63
CA ALA A 89 9.53 5.28 -6.86
C ALA A 89 9.79 6.70 -6.29
N ILE A 90 9.54 7.75 -7.08
CA ILE A 90 9.58 9.14 -6.60
C ILE A 90 8.53 9.34 -5.48
N GLY A 91 7.34 8.80 -5.67
CA GLY A 91 6.28 8.80 -4.64
C GLY A 91 6.73 8.14 -3.34
N CYS A 92 7.45 7.01 -3.41
CA CYS A 92 7.99 6.35 -2.21
C CYS A 92 8.96 7.26 -1.43
N VAL A 93 9.85 7.98 -2.12
CA VAL A 93 10.78 8.91 -1.47
C VAL A 93 10.02 10.05 -0.79
N ILE A 94 9.06 10.66 -1.49
CA ILE A 94 8.22 11.74 -0.95
C ILE A 94 7.40 11.24 0.24
N GLY A 95 6.73 10.10 0.10
CA GLY A 95 5.89 9.51 1.13
C GLY A 95 6.68 9.13 2.39
N GLY A 96 7.88 8.59 2.23
CA GLY A 96 8.81 8.30 3.32
C GLY A 96 9.22 9.57 4.06
N TRP A 97 9.63 10.61 3.31
CA TRP A 97 9.99 11.90 3.88
C TRP A 97 8.81 12.55 4.66
N ILE A 98 7.60 12.49 4.12
CA ILE A 98 6.40 12.98 4.80
C ILE A 98 6.14 12.16 6.07
N ALA A 99 6.25 10.83 6.00
CA ALA A 99 6.03 9.94 7.13
C ALA A 99 6.99 10.24 8.29
N ASP A 100 8.24 10.60 8.00
CA ASP A 100 9.23 11.00 9.00
C ASP A 100 8.93 12.37 9.62
N ARG A 101 8.33 13.30 8.87
CA ARG A 101 8.05 14.67 9.32
C ARG A 101 6.75 14.80 10.11
N ILE A 102 5.65 14.29 9.56
CA ILE A 102 4.30 14.48 10.11
C ILE A 102 3.73 13.22 10.77
N GLY A 103 4.43 12.09 10.61
CA GLY A 103 4.04 10.80 11.18
C GLY A 103 3.42 9.84 10.16
N ARG A 104 3.65 8.56 10.40
CA ARG A 104 3.34 7.45 9.48
C ARG A 104 1.85 7.31 9.18
N TRP A 105 0.99 7.46 10.18
CA TRP A 105 -0.46 7.38 10.06
C TRP A 105 -1.01 8.50 9.18
N TRP A 106 -0.56 9.74 9.42
CA TRP A 106 -1.00 10.90 8.63
C TRP A 106 -0.52 10.82 7.19
N SER A 107 0.71 10.34 6.96
CA SER A 107 1.24 10.11 5.62
C SER A 107 0.40 9.07 4.86
N TYR A 108 0.01 7.96 5.52
CA TYR A 108 -0.79 6.92 4.91
C TYR A 108 -2.21 7.39 4.56
N PHE A 109 -2.90 8.03 5.49
CA PHE A 109 -4.24 8.55 5.25
C PHE A 109 -4.23 9.68 4.21
N GLY A 110 -3.24 10.58 4.28
CA GLY A 110 -3.07 11.64 3.28
C GLY A 110 -2.84 11.09 1.87
N SER A 111 -2.03 10.06 1.74
CA SER A 111 -1.82 9.38 0.45
C SER A 111 -3.09 8.68 -0.06
N GLY A 112 -3.86 8.05 0.83
CA GLY A 112 -5.16 7.46 0.48
C GLY A 112 -6.18 8.49 0.02
N ILE A 113 -6.23 9.65 0.68
CA ILE A 113 -7.06 10.79 0.23
C ILE A 113 -6.61 11.27 -1.14
N LEU A 114 -5.31 11.37 -1.39
CA LEU A 114 -4.77 11.79 -2.68
C LEU A 114 -5.16 10.79 -3.79
N ILE A 115 -5.07 9.49 -3.54
CA ILE A 115 -5.53 8.44 -4.45
C ILE A 115 -7.00 8.63 -4.78
N ALA A 116 -7.87 8.80 -3.77
CA ALA A 116 -9.29 9.01 -3.95
C ALA A 116 -9.60 10.30 -4.74
N LEU A 117 -8.89 11.39 -4.47
CA LEU A 117 -9.04 12.65 -5.22
C LEU A 117 -8.66 12.49 -6.69
N VAL A 118 -7.56 11.81 -6.99
CA VAL A 118 -7.15 11.54 -8.37
C VAL A 118 -8.20 10.70 -9.09
N ALA A 119 -8.75 9.66 -8.45
CA ALA A 119 -9.82 8.86 -9.02
C ALA A 119 -11.06 9.70 -9.33
N ILE A 120 -11.51 10.56 -8.41
CA ILE A 120 -12.64 11.46 -8.62
C ILE A 120 -12.37 12.46 -9.78
N ILE A 121 -11.17 13.05 -9.80
CA ILE A 121 -10.80 13.98 -10.87
C ILE A 121 -10.79 13.28 -12.23
N MET A 122 -10.25 12.07 -12.30
CA MET A 122 -10.25 11.29 -13.53
C MET A 122 -11.65 10.88 -14.00
N ALA A 123 -12.57 10.63 -13.06
CA ALA A 123 -13.95 10.29 -13.39
C ALA A 123 -14.70 11.43 -14.11
N VAL A 124 -14.31 12.70 -13.88
CA VAL A 124 -14.93 13.90 -14.48
C VAL A 124 -14.03 14.59 -15.50
N ALA A 125 -12.78 14.15 -15.64
CA ALA A 125 -11.82 14.74 -16.56
C ALA A 125 -12.21 14.51 -18.03
N PRO A 126 -11.80 15.41 -18.95
CA PRO A 126 -12.01 15.19 -20.38
C PRO A 126 -11.30 13.89 -20.83
N HIS A 127 -11.99 13.10 -21.66
CA HIS A 127 -11.50 11.81 -22.16
C HIS A 127 -10.45 12.03 -23.27
N THR A 128 -9.27 12.48 -22.88
CA THR A 128 -8.14 12.74 -23.78
C THR A 128 -6.90 11.94 -23.38
N PRO A 129 -6.02 11.59 -24.34
CA PRO A 129 -4.78 10.87 -24.04
C PRO A 129 -3.88 11.58 -23.01
N ASN A 130 -3.87 12.91 -23.02
CA ASN A 130 -3.11 13.70 -22.05
C ASN A 130 -3.69 13.60 -20.63
N ALA A 131 -5.02 13.64 -20.50
CA ALA A 131 -5.67 13.45 -19.20
C ALA A 131 -5.40 12.06 -18.63
N PHE A 132 -5.41 11.02 -19.47
CA PHE A 132 -5.01 9.68 -19.10
C PHE A 132 -3.58 9.66 -18.54
N THR A 133 -2.62 10.22 -19.29
CA THR A 133 -1.20 10.24 -18.87
C THR A 133 -1.03 10.94 -17.51
N VAL A 134 -1.55 12.13 -17.36
CA VAL A 134 -1.44 12.92 -16.13
C VAL A 134 -2.12 12.21 -14.97
N GLY A 135 -3.32 11.67 -15.19
CA GLY A 135 -4.08 10.95 -14.16
C GLY A 135 -3.37 9.71 -13.68
N VAL A 136 -2.95 8.83 -14.59
CA VAL A 136 -2.24 7.57 -14.24
C VAL A 136 -0.93 7.86 -13.51
N LEU A 137 -0.15 8.83 -13.95
CA LEU A 137 1.12 9.17 -13.29
C LEU A 137 0.90 9.82 -11.92
N THR A 138 -0.11 10.67 -11.76
CA THR A 138 -0.44 11.25 -10.45
C THR A 138 -0.95 10.19 -9.50
N TYR A 139 -1.75 9.25 -9.99
CA TYR A 139 -2.20 8.10 -9.23
C TYR A 139 -1.01 7.23 -8.79
N ALA A 140 -0.07 6.93 -9.70
CA ALA A 140 1.14 6.18 -9.39
C ALA A 140 2.01 6.86 -8.32
N LEU A 141 2.15 8.19 -8.37
CA LEU A 141 2.84 8.97 -7.36
C LEU A 141 2.19 8.77 -5.97
N ALA A 142 0.87 8.91 -5.91
CA ALA A 142 0.10 8.75 -4.67
C ALA A 142 0.19 7.31 -4.12
N CYS A 143 0.16 6.30 -5.00
CA CYS A 143 0.38 4.89 -4.62
C CYS A 143 1.78 4.65 -4.06
N GLY A 144 2.82 5.25 -4.65
CA GLY A 144 4.18 5.18 -4.12
C GLY A 144 4.27 5.78 -2.72
N MET A 145 3.64 6.95 -2.50
CA MET A 145 3.58 7.58 -1.18
C MET A 145 2.86 6.69 -0.16
N ALA A 146 1.73 6.11 -0.54
CA ALA A 146 0.96 5.18 0.30
C ALA A 146 1.77 3.93 0.65
N TYR A 147 2.51 3.37 -0.30
CA TYR A 147 3.35 2.19 -0.08
C TYR A 147 4.48 2.44 0.91
N ALA A 148 5.15 3.59 0.84
CA ALA A 148 6.20 3.95 1.79
C ALA A 148 5.62 4.12 3.22
N ALA A 149 4.51 4.83 3.35
CA ALA A 149 3.83 5.03 4.62
C ALA A 149 3.30 3.70 5.21
N PHE A 150 2.72 2.83 4.37
CA PHE A 150 2.30 1.48 4.70
C PHE A 150 3.46 0.66 5.27
N SER A 151 4.60 0.63 4.59
CA SER A 151 5.79 -0.10 5.03
C SER A 151 6.27 0.40 6.40
N ALA A 152 6.24 1.71 6.63
CA ALA A 152 6.60 2.31 7.91
C ALA A 152 5.63 1.94 9.05
N ILE A 153 4.32 1.80 8.76
CA ILE A 153 3.31 1.34 9.72
C ILE A 153 3.50 -0.15 10.03
N VAL A 154 3.75 -0.98 9.02
CA VAL A 154 4.03 -2.41 9.20
C VAL A 154 5.24 -2.61 10.08
N LEU A 155 6.33 -1.88 9.84
CA LEU A 155 7.55 -1.93 10.67
C LEU A 155 7.27 -1.54 12.14
N LEU A 156 6.38 -0.57 12.38
CA LEU A 156 5.97 -0.21 13.73
C LEU A 156 5.25 -1.35 14.46
N ALA A 157 4.41 -2.11 13.74
CA ALA A 157 3.60 -3.18 14.31
C ALA A 157 4.39 -4.47 14.60
N ILE A 158 5.50 -4.69 13.89
CA ILE A 158 6.30 -5.91 14.01
C ILE A 158 6.94 -6.07 15.40
N GLY A 159 7.44 -4.96 15.99
CA GLY A 159 8.13 -4.99 17.28
C GLY A 159 9.40 -5.86 17.25
N ARG A 160 9.72 -6.48 18.41
CA ARG A 160 10.88 -7.38 18.56
C ARG A 160 10.49 -8.84 18.24
N GLY A 161 11.47 -9.68 17.88
CA GLY A 161 11.30 -11.12 17.56
C GLY A 161 10.87 -11.32 16.12
N ALA A 162 11.05 -12.53 15.56
CA ALA A 162 10.66 -13.00 14.20
C ALA A 162 10.28 -11.92 13.14
N ALA A 163 11.04 -10.81 13.10
CA ALA A 163 10.68 -9.58 12.39
C ALA A 163 10.47 -9.82 10.88
N SER A 164 11.31 -10.62 10.25
CA SER A 164 11.22 -10.94 8.82
C SER A 164 9.93 -11.68 8.48
N THR A 165 9.53 -12.66 9.29
CA THR A 165 8.30 -13.43 9.06
C THR A 165 7.06 -12.58 9.27
N LYS A 166 7.03 -11.77 10.34
CA LYS A 166 5.93 -10.84 10.61
C LYS A 166 5.78 -9.82 9.47
N TYR A 167 6.91 -9.27 9.00
CA TYR A 167 6.90 -8.35 7.86
C TYR A 167 6.35 -9.03 6.60
N ALA A 168 6.86 -10.20 6.24
CA ALA A 168 6.40 -10.94 5.08
C ALA A 168 4.89 -11.26 5.16
N THR A 169 4.40 -11.68 6.33
CA THR A 169 2.97 -11.95 6.55
C THR A 169 2.12 -10.70 6.38
N LEU A 170 2.48 -9.58 7.02
CA LEU A 170 1.71 -8.33 6.92
C LEU A 170 1.77 -7.75 5.50
N SER A 171 2.93 -7.80 4.84
CA SER A 171 3.07 -7.36 3.46
C SER A 171 2.25 -8.21 2.49
N SER A 172 2.17 -9.53 2.73
CA SER A 172 1.31 -10.42 1.94
C SER A 172 -0.17 -10.12 2.16
N LEU A 173 -0.59 -9.85 3.40
CA LEU A 173 -1.96 -9.43 3.70
C LEU A 173 -2.31 -8.10 3.03
N GLY A 174 -1.34 -7.19 2.87
CA GLY A 174 -1.52 -5.93 2.15
C GLY A 174 -1.89 -6.08 0.66
N ASN A 175 -1.70 -7.26 0.07
CA ASN A 175 -2.16 -7.55 -1.29
C ASN A 175 -3.65 -7.93 -1.34
N LEU A 176 -4.28 -8.33 -0.22
CA LEU A 176 -5.71 -8.67 -0.20
C LEU A 176 -6.60 -7.51 -0.68
N PRO A 177 -6.41 -6.26 -0.20
CA PRO A 177 -7.16 -5.12 -0.71
C PRO A 177 -7.03 -4.93 -2.22
N VAL A 178 -5.84 -5.11 -2.77
CA VAL A 178 -5.62 -5.00 -4.22
C VAL A 178 -6.48 -6.02 -4.97
N VAL A 179 -6.51 -7.27 -4.50
CA VAL A 179 -7.25 -8.36 -5.16
C VAL A 179 -8.75 -8.09 -5.14
N TYR A 180 -9.36 -7.84 -3.95
CA TYR A 180 -10.80 -7.67 -3.89
C TYR A 180 -11.26 -6.33 -4.48
N MET A 181 -10.46 -5.26 -4.38
CA MET A 181 -10.78 -4.00 -5.04
C MET A 181 -10.69 -4.11 -6.56
N THR A 182 -9.63 -4.71 -7.10
CA THR A 182 -9.55 -4.94 -8.57
C THR A 182 -10.75 -5.73 -9.08
N ALA A 183 -11.19 -6.76 -8.34
CA ALA A 183 -12.39 -7.54 -8.71
C ALA A 183 -13.68 -6.71 -8.61
N SER A 184 -13.83 -5.92 -7.54
CA SER A 184 -14.95 -5.02 -7.33
C SER A 184 -15.03 -3.94 -8.40
N ASP A 185 -13.89 -3.30 -8.70
CA ASP A 185 -13.78 -2.24 -9.69
C ASP A 185 -14.08 -2.76 -11.09
N GLY A 186 -13.56 -3.94 -11.46
CA GLY A 186 -13.91 -4.61 -12.71
C GLY A 186 -15.41 -4.88 -12.82
N TRP A 187 -16.04 -5.39 -11.76
CA TRP A 187 -17.49 -5.64 -11.73
C TRP A 187 -18.33 -4.35 -11.88
N VAL A 188 -17.90 -3.26 -11.21
CA VAL A 188 -18.58 -1.94 -11.35
C VAL A 188 -18.37 -1.38 -12.75
N HIS A 189 -17.16 -1.50 -13.30
CA HIS A 189 -16.85 -1.09 -14.67
C HIS A 189 -17.76 -1.77 -15.70
N ASP A 190 -17.89 -3.11 -15.61
CA ASP A 190 -18.68 -3.89 -16.57
C ASP A 190 -20.17 -3.54 -16.56
N ARG A 191 -20.69 -3.05 -15.42
CA ARG A 191 -22.11 -2.73 -15.28
C ARG A 191 -22.45 -1.26 -15.42
N PHE A 192 -21.58 -0.39 -14.99
CA PHE A 192 -21.86 1.04 -14.83
C PHE A 192 -20.84 1.93 -15.52
N GLY A 193 -19.76 1.35 -16.06
CA GLY A 193 -18.71 2.08 -16.77
C GLY A 193 -17.64 2.68 -15.85
N THR A 194 -16.62 3.24 -16.49
CA THR A 194 -15.37 3.70 -15.88
C THR A 194 -15.59 4.83 -14.85
N ALA A 195 -16.46 5.77 -15.10
CA ALA A 195 -16.71 6.88 -14.16
C ALA A 195 -17.26 6.38 -12.82
N TRP A 196 -18.20 5.43 -12.83
CA TRP A 196 -18.75 4.84 -11.61
C TRP A 196 -17.73 3.97 -10.88
N MET A 197 -16.88 3.26 -11.61
CA MET A 197 -15.78 2.49 -11.03
C MET A 197 -14.84 3.41 -10.24
N LEU A 198 -14.39 4.51 -10.82
CA LEU A 198 -13.51 5.48 -10.16
C LEU A 198 -14.17 6.14 -8.95
N HIS A 199 -15.47 6.47 -9.04
CA HIS A 199 -16.21 7.00 -7.89
C HIS A 199 -16.36 5.96 -6.76
N SER A 200 -16.63 4.69 -7.10
CA SER A 200 -16.77 3.63 -6.10
C SER A 200 -15.46 3.35 -5.35
N GLU A 201 -14.33 3.29 -6.06
CA GLU A 201 -13.01 3.16 -5.45
C GLU A 201 -12.73 4.31 -4.47
N ALA A 202 -12.94 5.54 -4.92
CA ALA A 202 -12.74 6.73 -4.08
C ALA A 202 -13.65 6.73 -2.85
N LEU A 203 -14.93 6.39 -3.02
CA LEU A 203 -15.91 6.35 -1.92
C LEU A 203 -15.54 5.31 -0.86
N ILE A 204 -15.19 4.10 -1.29
CA ILE A 204 -14.79 3.02 -0.39
C ILE A 204 -13.52 3.42 0.37
N ALA A 205 -12.51 3.98 -0.31
CA ALA A 205 -11.29 4.45 0.33
C ALA A 205 -11.58 5.53 1.39
N ILE A 206 -12.41 6.53 1.07
CA ILE A 206 -12.79 7.61 2.00
C ILE A 206 -13.54 7.05 3.21
N ILE A 207 -14.52 6.16 3.01
CA ILE A 207 -15.25 5.52 4.12
C ILE A 207 -14.28 4.78 5.03
N CYS A 208 -13.36 4.00 4.47
CA CYS A 208 -12.36 3.26 5.26
C CYS A 208 -11.41 4.22 6.01
N ILE A 209 -11.01 5.35 5.42
CA ILE A 209 -10.22 6.38 6.11
C ILE A 209 -10.98 6.94 7.30
N VAL A 210 -12.24 7.31 7.12
CA VAL A 210 -13.08 7.86 8.20
C VAL A 210 -13.22 6.86 9.35
N ILE A 211 -13.49 5.60 9.03
CA ILE A 211 -13.58 4.52 10.04
C ILE A 211 -12.23 4.35 10.74
N ALA A 212 -11.12 4.28 9.99
CA ALA A 212 -9.79 4.11 10.55
C ALA A 212 -9.40 5.27 11.47
N LEU A 213 -9.70 6.52 11.09
CA LEU A 213 -9.47 7.69 11.93
C LEU A 213 -10.32 7.69 13.20
N ALA A 214 -11.57 7.26 13.13
CA ALA A 214 -12.43 7.12 14.30
C ALA A 214 -11.87 6.07 15.28
N VAL A 215 -11.45 4.91 14.76
CA VAL A 215 -10.83 3.84 15.56
C VAL A 215 -9.49 4.29 16.14
N LEU A 216 -8.67 5.01 15.35
CA LEU A 216 -7.38 5.53 15.80
C LEU A 216 -7.53 6.49 16.97
N ARG A 217 -8.54 7.37 16.94
CA ARG A 217 -8.86 8.25 18.06
C ARG A 217 -9.26 7.49 19.33
N TRP A 218 -9.90 6.36 19.15
CA TRP A 218 -10.40 5.53 20.27
C TRP A 218 -9.26 4.73 20.94
N ILE A 219 -8.31 4.22 20.14
CA ILE A 219 -7.17 3.42 20.63
C ILE A 219 -6.08 4.28 21.26
N ASN A 220 -6.03 5.59 20.94
CA ASN A 220 -5.03 6.53 21.45
C ASN A 220 -3.58 6.03 21.23
N PRO A 221 -3.08 5.96 19.98
CA PRO A 221 -1.76 5.40 19.70
C PRO A 221 -0.67 6.18 20.43
N PRO A 222 0.45 5.54 20.82
CA PRO A 222 1.54 6.18 21.54
C PRO A 222 2.05 7.42 20.79
N ARG A 223 2.23 8.53 21.51
CA ARG A 223 2.75 9.77 20.94
C ARG A 223 4.20 9.57 20.49
N ARG A 224 4.66 10.40 19.55
CA ARG A 224 6.03 10.37 19.00
C ARG A 224 7.14 10.37 20.07
N SER A 225 6.87 10.99 21.22
CA SER A 225 7.75 11.03 22.40
C SER A 225 8.05 9.65 23.00
N ASP A 226 7.15 8.67 22.81
CA ASP A 226 7.27 7.34 23.41
C ASP A 226 8.05 6.35 22.52
N LEU A 227 8.47 6.80 21.33
CA LEU A 227 9.14 6.00 20.30
C LEU A 227 10.63 6.34 20.11
N VAL A 228 11.14 7.32 20.82
CA VAL A 228 12.58 7.61 20.88
C VAL A 228 13.17 6.63 21.90
N LEU A 229 13.74 5.55 21.38
CA LEU A 229 14.57 4.62 22.17
C LEU A 229 15.82 5.36 22.64
N PRO A 230 16.25 5.13 23.88
CA PRO A 230 17.50 5.65 24.40
C PRO A 230 18.71 5.15 23.64
#